data_f261eec55a7e9ef4f60e8062859a32c2
#
_entry.id   f261eec55a7e9ef4f60e8062859a32c2
#
_cell.length_a   1.000
_cell.length_b   1.000
_cell.length_c   1.000
_cell.angle_alpha   90.00
_cell.angle_beta   90.00
_cell.angle_gamma   90.00
#
_symmetry.space_group_name_H-M   'P 1'
#
loop_
_entity.id
_entity.type
_entity.pdbx_description
1 polymer ?
#
loop_
_entity_poly.entity_id
_entity_poly.type
_entity_poly.pdbx_seq_one_letter_code
_entity_poly.pdbx_strand_id
1 'polypeptide(L)'
;MERNVISEINNGLQTALVDSDIDSNLAYRPQFITNDHKRGIKVLTHIENQLMHCDEFSISVAFISRSGFVELSETLKELERRGIKGRILTTDYLHFSDPYALDRLAALNNVELKMYHVDEAGVGFHTKGYLFRESGIYRIIIGSSNMTQTALSTNMEWNTQLVSTEQGEMAQSIVKEFEMLWTDDVSYTYEEFSEVYRKEYKHKKQIDRLVREQQKIALQEEIIDYDAYKLKPNKMQEEFICSVHDLIERGAKKALLISATGTGKTYASAFAMRNEKPKKALFIVHRELIARQALKSYKKVFGSTKKLALLSGNSKEYDADILFATMSMMAKTETLERYKVDEFDWICIDEVHRAGSESYQKIMNYFQPDFWLGMTASPERTDGFDIFNLFTACVERRPALSISLFWYH
;
A
#
# COMPACT_ATOMS: atom_id res chain seq x y z
N MET A 1 -14.11 1.17 41.40
CA MET A 1 -14.32 2.16 40.33
C MET A 1 -15.63 2.88 40.63
N GLU A 2 -15.60 4.19 40.69
CA GLU A 2 -16.77 4.96 41.10
C GLU A 2 -17.86 4.88 40.03
N ARG A 3 -19.14 4.78 40.50
CA ARG A 3 -20.33 4.75 39.60
C ARG A 3 -20.33 5.90 38.57
N ASN A 4 -19.68 7.01 38.88
CA ASN A 4 -19.55 8.18 38.01
C ASN A 4 -18.75 7.87 36.71
N VAL A 5 -17.63 7.16 36.81
CA VAL A 5 -16.77 6.87 35.64
C VAL A 5 -17.47 5.97 34.61
N ILE A 6 -18.22 4.96 35.06
CA ILE A 6 -19.00 4.10 34.17
C ILE A 6 -20.09 4.91 33.46
N SER A 7 -20.73 5.83 34.14
CA SER A 7 -21.73 6.72 33.54
C SER A 7 -21.10 7.64 32.52
N GLU A 8 -19.90 8.20 32.76
CA GLU A 8 -19.19 9.04 31.84
C GLU A 8 -18.77 8.27 30.55
N ILE A 9 -18.27 7.02 30.69
CA ILE A 9 -17.95 6.16 29.57
C ILE A 9 -19.21 5.87 28.74
N ASN A 10 -20.34 5.54 29.41
CA ASN A 10 -21.60 5.28 28.70
C ASN A 10 -22.08 6.51 27.91
N ASN A 11 -22.05 7.69 28.52
CA ASN A 11 -22.40 8.93 27.82
C ASN A 11 -21.44 9.19 26.62
N GLY A 12 -20.13 8.95 26.80
CA GLY A 12 -19.13 9.05 25.76
C GLY A 12 -19.40 8.13 24.58
N LEU A 13 -19.79 6.88 24.84
CA LEU A 13 -20.20 5.92 23.82
C LEU A 13 -21.45 6.38 23.06
N GLN A 14 -22.46 6.88 23.78
CA GLN A 14 -23.67 7.42 23.17
C GLN A 14 -23.35 8.58 22.21
N THR A 15 -22.55 9.54 22.65
CA THR A 15 -22.14 10.67 21.80
C THR A 15 -21.34 10.22 20.59
N ALA A 16 -20.40 9.29 20.78
CA ALA A 16 -19.47 8.90 19.72
C ALA A 16 -20.09 7.97 18.66
N LEU A 17 -21.07 7.14 19.04
CA LEU A 17 -21.54 6.03 18.21
C LEU A 17 -23.03 6.07 17.88
N VAL A 18 -23.81 6.88 18.59
CA VAL A 18 -25.29 6.89 18.43
C VAL A 18 -25.78 8.27 18.00
N ASP A 19 -25.51 9.32 18.79
CA ASP A 19 -26.01 10.66 18.54
C ASP A 19 -25.03 11.72 19.05
N SER A 20 -24.49 12.52 18.12
CA SER A 20 -23.50 13.56 18.42
C SER A 20 -24.04 14.72 19.27
N ASP A 21 -25.36 14.89 19.35
CA ASP A 21 -25.99 15.95 20.12
C ASP A 21 -26.08 15.61 21.62
N ILE A 22 -25.79 14.37 22.01
CA ILE A 22 -25.68 13.97 23.42
C ILE A 22 -24.40 14.56 23.99
N ASP A 23 -24.54 15.36 25.06
CA ASP A 23 -23.39 15.93 25.74
C ASP A 23 -22.65 14.89 26.59
N SER A 24 -21.31 14.85 26.46
CA SER A 24 -20.47 13.94 27.25
C SER A 24 -19.06 14.50 27.43
N ASN A 25 -18.38 14.02 28.46
CA ASN A 25 -17.01 14.40 28.73
C ASN A 25 -16.05 13.81 27.68
N LEU A 26 -15.30 14.69 26.99
CA LEU A 26 -14.37 14.32 25.93
C LEU A 26 -13.31 13.30 26.39
N ALA A 27 -12.91 13.32 27.67
CA ALA A 27 -11.92 12.40 28.23
C ALA A 27 -12.37 10.92 28.23
N TYR A 28 -13.67 10.68 28.19
CA TYR A 28 -14.28 9.34 28.19
C TYR A 28 -14.96 8.97 26.87
N ARG A 29 -14.84 9.83 25.87
CA ARG A 29 -15.44 9.64 24.55
C ARG A 29 -14.49 8.91 23.61
N PRO A 30 -14.91 7.82 22.96
CA PRO A 30 -14.18 7.29 21.81
C PRO A 30 -13.99 8.36 20.73
N GLN A 31 -12.81 8.40 20.12
CA GLN A 31 -12.45 9.44 19.16
C GLN A 31 -11.81 8.84 17.90
N PHE A 32 -12.15 9.41 16.77
CA PHE A 32 -11.39 9.22 15.54
C PHE A 32 -10.21 10.19 15.50
N ILE A 33 -8.99 9.67 15.32
CA ILE A 33 -7.75 10.42 15.36
C ILE A 33 -7.05 10.34 14.01
N THR A 34 -6.72 11.49 13.46
CA THR A 34 -5.97 11.61 12.20
C THR A 34 -5.00 12.80 12.27
N ASN A 35 -4.03 12.85 11.36
CA ASN A 35 -3.23 14.04 11.18
C ASN A 35 -3.97 15.04 10.28
N ASP A 36 -4.23 16.24 10.77
CA ASP A 36 -4.83 17.33 10.01
C ASP A 36 -3.96 18.59 10.13
N HIS A 37 -3.17 18.85 9.11
CA HIS A 37 -2.26 20.00 9.08
C HIS A 37 -2.98 21.36 9.15
N LYS A 38 -4.19 21.45 8.58
CA LYS A 38 -4.96 22.72 8.58
C LYS A 38 -5.47 23.06 9.96
N ARG A 39 -5.80 22.05 10.75
CA ARG A 39 -6.32 22.20 12.11
C ARG A 39 -5.25 22.03 13.18
N GLY A 40 -4.02 21.70 12.80
CA GLY A 40 -2.92 21.46 13.73
C GLY A 40 -3.07 20.19 14.56
N ILE A 41 -3.94 19.25 14.13
CA ILE A 41 -4.19 18.00 14.84
C ILE A 41 -3.13 16.98 14.42
N LYS A 42 -2.54 16.29 15.40
CA LYS A 42 -1.54 15.22 15.18
C LYS A 42 -1.85 14.01 16.02
N VAL A 43 -1.63 12.82 15.48
CA VAL A 43 -1.67 11.56 16.23
C VAL A 43 -0.69 11.61 17.40
N LEU A 44 0.49 12.20 17.20
CA LEU A 44 1.51 12.41 18.22
C LEU A 44 0.93 13.06 19.48
N THR A 45 0.20 14.17 19.35
CA THR A 45 -0.36 14.90 20.49
C THR A 45 -1.32 14.04 21.33
N HIS A 46 -2.10 13.17 20.68
CA HIS A 46 -2.97 12.24 21.39
C HIS A 46 -2.16 11.19 22.16
N ILE A 47 -1.12 10.63 21.54
CA ILE A 47 -0.26 9.63 22.21
C ILE A 47 0.49 10.27 23.38
N GLU A 48 1.09 11.45 23.22
CA GLU A 48 1.79 12.16 24.28
C GLU A 48 0.86 12.47 25.47
N ASN A 49 -0.36 12.94 25.16
CA ASN A 49 -1.34 13.23 26.21
C ASN A 49 -1.69 11.97 27.02
N GLN A 50 -1.87 10.81 26.37
CA GLN A 50 -2.15 9.58 27.09
C GLN A 50 -0.93 9.09 27.89
N LEU A 51 0.28 9.15 27.32
CA LEU A 51 1.52 8.82 28.03
C LEU A 51 1.69 9.64 29.31
N MET A 52 1.43 10.95 29.23
CA MET A 52 1.62 11.85 30.38
C MET A 52 0.67 11.57 31.55
N HIS A 53 -0.46 10.90 31.32
CA HIS A 53 -1.48 10.63 32.34
C HIS A 53 -1.56 9.16 32.74
N CYS A 54 -0.90 8.24 32.06
CA CYS A 54 -0.99 6.81 32.38
C CYS A 54 -0.19 6.41 33.63
N ASP A 55 -0.60 5.30 34.25
CA ASP A 55 0.12 4.59 35.31
C ASP A 55 1.09 3.54 34.72
N GLU A 56 0.75 3.03 33.53
CA GLU A 56 1.57 2.10 32.74
C GLU A 56 1.16 2.18 31.27
N PHE A 57 2.05 1.77 30.36
CA PHE A 57 1.75 1.71 28.94
C PHE A 57 2.32 0.47 28.26
N SER A 58 1.66 0.05 27.17
CA SER A 58 2.15 -0.99 26.27
C SER A 58 1.95 -0.54 24.81
N ILE A 59 3.01 -0.67 24.02
CA ILE A 59 3.02 -0.24 22.62
C ILE A 59 3.39 -1.44 21.75
N SER A 60 2.57 -1.75 20.74
CA SER A 60 2.84 -2.77 19.74
C SER A 60 2.82 -2.11 18.36
N VAL A 61 3.98 -1.99 17.71
CA VAL A 61 4.14 -1.33 16.41
C VAL A 61 5.09 -2.11 15.51
N ALA A 62 4.76 -2.21 14.23
CA ALA A 62 5.62 -2.92 13.30
C ALA A 62 6.96 -2.19 13.08
N PHE A 63 6.99 -0.86 13.13
CA PHE A 63 8.20 -0.10 12.81
C PHE A 63 8.44 1.04 13.80
N ILE A 64 9.72 1.20 14.16
CA ILE A 64 10.20 2.30 15.01
C ILE A 64 11.33 3.02 14.25
N SER A 65 11.09 4.25 13.80
CA SER A 65 12.12 5.05 13.17
C SER A 65 12.86 5.92 14.17
N ARG A 66 14.10 6.31 13.81
CA ARG A 66 14.87 7.27 14.61
C ARG A 66 14.10 8.58 14.84
N SER A 67 13.48 9.10 13.80
CA SER A 67 12.69 10.35 13.91
C SER A 67 11.42 10.16 14.74
N GLY A 68 10.75 8.99 14.69
CA GLY A 68 9.61 8.69 15.54
C GLY A 68 9.97 8.60 17.02
N PHE A 69 11.12 7.98 17.33
CA PHE A 69 11.65 7.98 18.70
C PHE A 69 11.94 9.41 19.19
N VAL A 70 12.58 10.27 18.35
CA VAL A 70 12.91 11.65 18.72
C VAL A 70 11.68 12.45 19.10
N GLU A 71 10.57 12.31 18.38
CA GLU A 71 9.29 12.97 18.70
C GLU A 71 8.80 12.61 20.12
N LEU A 72 8.95 11.37 20.57
CA LEU A 72 8.48 10.91 21.88
C LEU A 72 9.55 10.92 22.98
N SER A 73 10.81 11.25 22.64
CA SER A 73 11.95 11.07 23.55
C SER A 73 11.83 11.83 24.87
N GLU A 74 11.35 13.06 24.85
CA GLU A 74 11.22 13.87 26.06
C GLU A 74 10.06 13.36 26.94
N THR A 75 8.95 12.96 26.34
CA THR A 75 7.83 12.33 27.05
C THR A 75 8.27 11.02 27.72
N LEU A 76 9.00 10.16 26.99
CA LEU A 76 9.50 8.90 27.55
C LEU A 76 10.49 9.10 28.70
N LYS A 77 11.40 10.10 28.63
CA LYS A 77 12.28 10.47 29.72
C LYS A 77 11.51 11.01 30.93
N GLU A 78 10.44 11.76 30.70
CA GLU A 78 9.59 12.21 31.81
C GLU A 78 8.93 11.03 32.51
N LEU A 79 8.45 10.03 31.74
CA LEU A 79 7.89 8.78 32.31
C LEU A 79 8.95 8.00 33.08
N GLU A 80 10.20 7.95 32.61
CA GLU A 80 11.31 7.35 33.33
C GLU A 80 11.54 8.04 34.67
N ARG A 81 11.60 9.39 34.71
CA ARG A 81 11.72 10.16 35.97
C ARG A 81 10.59 9.90 36.94
N ARG A 82 9.38 9.67 36.43
CA ARG A 82 8.19 9.34 37.21
C ARG A 82 8.10 7.87 37.60
N GLY A 83 8.98 6.99 37.06
CA GLY A 83 8.96 5.56 37.31
C GLY A 83 7.77 4.82 36.67
N ILE A 84 7.14 5.42 35.64
CA ILE A 84 6.02 4.83 34.91
C ILE A 84 6.55 3.72 34.00
N LYS A 85 6.08 2.49 34.23
CA LYS A 85 6.55 1.32 33.47
C LYS A 85 5.95 1.25 32.07
N GLY A 86 6.76 0.86 31.10
CA GLY A 86 6.36 0.69 29.72
C GLY A 86 6.88 -0.59 29.10
N ARG A 87 6.10 -1.17 28.20
CA ARG A 87 6.47 -2.32 27.37
C ARG A 87 6.32 -1.94 25.90
N ILE A 88 7.35 -2.21 25.10
CA ILE A 88 7.35 -1.90 23.69
C ILE A 88 7.68 -3.17 22.90
N LEU A 89 6.79 -3.56 22.01
CA LEU A 89 6.96 -4.70 21.11
C LEU A 89 7.04 -4.18 19.68
N THR A 90 8.08 -4.57 18.96
CA THR A 90 8.26 -4.29 17.54
C THR A 90 8.62 -5.58 16.80
N THR A 91 8.97 -5.50 15.51
CA THR A 91 9.31 -6.67 14.71
C THR A 91 10.57 -6.44 13.88
N ASP A 92 11.22 -7.53 13.51
CA ASP A 92 12.35 -7.58 12.58
C ASP A 92 11.92 -7.47 11.10
N TYR A 93 10.61 -7.48 10.82
CA TYR A 93 10.07 -7.46 9.46
C TYR A 93 10.72 -6.39 8.59
N LEU A 94 11.34 -6.85 7.49
CA LEU A 94 12.08 -6.02 6.53
C LEU A 94 13.16 -5.10 7.14
N HIS A 95 13.53 -5.28 8.40
CA HIS A 95 14.54 -4.47 9.11
C HIS A 95 14.27 -2.96 9.02
N PHE A 96 13.00 -2.56 9.20
CA PHE A 96 12.60 -1.14 9.10
C PHE A 96 12.78 -0.37 10.41
N SER A 97 12.86 -1.06 11.55
CA SER A 97 13.13 -0.41 12.83
C SER A 97 14.59 0.04 12.92
N ASP A 98 14.80 1.31 13.31
CA ASP A 98 16.14 1.90 13.37
C ASP A 98 16.90 1.44 14.64
N PRO A 99 18.08 0.78 14.54
CA PRO A 99 18.83 0.32 15.70
C PRO A 99 19.15 1.40 16.72
N TYR A 100 19.41 2.64 16.30
CA TYR A 100 19.60 3.75 17.21
C TYR A 100 18.38 4.02 18.08
N ALA A 101 17.18 3.96 17.48
CA ALA A 101 15.94 4.14 18.24
C ALA A 101 15.72 3.01 19.25
N LEU A 102 15.99 1.75 18.82
CA LEU A 102 15.91 0.58 19.69
C LEU A 102 16.89 0.67 20.86
N ASP A 103 18.15 1.06 20.59
CA ASP A 103 19.17 1.26 21.62
C ASP A 103 18.75 2.31 22.66
N ARG A 104 18.16 3.40 22.19
CA ARG A 104 17.70 4.49 23.06
C ARG A 104 16.47 4.12 23.88
N LEU A 105 15.55 3.32 23.32
CA LEU A 105 14.40 2.79 24.06
C LEU A 105 14.85 1.80 25.14
N ALA A 106 15.75 0.88 24.80
CA ALA A 106 16.29 -0.11 25.75
C ALA A 106 17.15 0.52 26.86
N ALA A 107 17.70 1.73 26.63
CA ALA A 107 18.46 2.46 27.65
C ALA A 107 17.58 3.15 28.70
N LEU A 108 16.27 3.19 28.53
CA LEU A 108 15.33 3.73 29.52
C LEU A 108 15.06 2.66 30.59
N ASN A 109 15.29 3.00 31.86
CA ASN A 109 15.18 2.04 32.98
C ASN A 109 13.76 1.56 33.26
N ASN A 110 12.78 2.26 32.73
CA ASN A 110 11.35 1.98 32.92
C ASN A 110 10.71 1.31 31.72
N VAL A 111 11.45 1.04 30.64
CA VAL A 111 10.94 0.44 29.39
C VAL A 111 11.53 -0.94 29.18
N GLU A 112 10.68 -1.93 29.00
CA GLU A 112 11.04 -3.23 28.48
C GLU A 112 10.80 -3.26 26.97
N LEU A 113 11.84 -3.63 26.20
CA LEU A 113 11.78 -3.69 24.74
C LEU A 113 11.94 -5.15 24.27
N LYS A 114 10.97 -5.61 23.46
CA LYS A 114 11.05 -6.90 22.78
C LYS A 114 10.87 -6.76 21.27
N MET A 115 11.39 -7.75 20.55
CA MET A 115 11.24 -7.88 19.10
C MET A 115 10.64 -9.23 18.74
N TYR A 116 9.55 -9.21 17.99
CA TYR A 116 8.88 -10.39 17.46
C TYR A 116 9.52 -10.80 16.14
N HIS A 117 10.01 -12.03 16.05
CA HIS A 117 10.69 -12.57 14.87
C HIS A 117 9.69 -13.20 13.89
N VAL A 118 9.41 -12.48 12.81
CA VAL A 118 8.37 -12.84 11.83
C VAL A 118 8.71 -14.11 11.07
N ASP A 119 9.98 -14.29 10.69
CA ASP A 119 10.42 -15.47 9.91
C ASP A 119 10.32 -16.76 10.73
N GLU A 120 10.63 -16.71 12.02
CA GLU A 120 10.51 -17.85 12.94
C GLU A 120 9.06 -18.17 13.26
N ALA A 121 8.24 -17.13 13.45
CA ALA A 121 6.80 -17.28 13.70
C ALA A 121 6.02 -17.83 12.51
N GLY A 122 6.51 -17.62 11.30
CA GLY A 122 5.78 -17.94 10.07
C GLY A 122 4.48 -17.13 9.87
N VAL A 123 4.27 -16.08 10.68
CA VAL A 123 3.08 -15.22 10.65
C VAL A 123 3.52 -13.77 10.61
N GLY A 124 2.90 -12.96 9.75
CA GLY A 124 3.21 -11.55 9.61
C GLY A 124 2.78 -10.72 10.84
N PHE A 125 3.66 -9.83 11.28
CA PHE A 125 3.38 -8.89 12.37
C PHE A 125 3.16 -7.48 11.79
N HIS A 126 1.95 -6.94 11.93
CA HIS A 126 1.63 -5.61 11.40
C HIS A 126 0.70 -4.80 12.35
N THR A 127 0.80 -5.08 13.65
CA THR A 127 0.00 -4.38 14.66
C THR A 127 0.45 -2.93 14.83
N LYS A 128 -0.48 -2.05 15.19
CA LYS A 128 -0.23 -0.67 15.62
C LYS A 128 -1.23 -0.34 16.71
N GLY A 129 -0.82 -0.61 17.93
CA GLY A 129 -1.61 -0.43 19.13
C GLY A 129 -0.81 0.30 20.20
N TYR A 130 -1.42 1.29 20.82
CA TYR A 130 -0.90 2.05 21.96
C TYR A 130 -1.92 1.91 23.10
N LEU A 131 -1.54 1.21 24.16
CA LEU A 131 -2.37 0.89 25.29
C LEU A 131 -1.89 1.69 26.49
N PHE A 132 -2.77 2.44 27.10
CA PHE A 132 -2.49 3.25 28.28
C PHE A 132 -3.47 2.88 29.37
N ARG A 133 -2.96 2.59 30.57
CA ARG A 133 -3.77 2.31 31.74
C ARG A 133 -3.66 3.46 32.71
N GLU A 134 -4.78 3.97 33.20
CA GLU A 134 -4.89 5.03 34.19
C GLU A 134 -6.02 4.72 35.15
N SER A 135 -5.72 4.50 36.45
CA SER A 135 -6.72 4.31 37.51
C SER A 135 -7.83 3.29 37.18
N GLY A 136 -7.47 2.15 36.54
CA GLY A 136 -8.40 1.08 36.19
C GLY A 136 -9.21 1.33 34.90
N ILE A 137 -8.79 2.30 34.10
CA ILE A 137 -9.34 2.59 32.77
C ILE A 137 -8.24 2.35 31.75
N TYR A 138 -8.60 1.71 30.64
CA TYR A 138 -7.79 1.64 29.45
C TYR A 138 -8.19 2.72 28.46
N ARG A 139 -7.19 3.45 27.95
CA ARG A 139 -7.28 4.26 26.73
C ARG A 139 -6.40 3.61 25.69
N ILE A 140 -7.02 3.19 24.59
CA ILE A 140 -6.35 2.36 23.59
C ILE A 140 -6.47 3.06 22.24
N ILE A 141 -5.34 3.32 21.61
CA ILE A 141 -5.28 3.85 20.24
C ILE A 141 -4.88 2.73 19.31
N ILE A 142 -5.75 2.38 18.36
CA ILE A 142 -5.49 1.36 17.33
C ILE A 142 -5.74 1.96 15.97
N GLY A 143 -4.87 1.65 15.01
CA GLY A 143 -5.05 2.12 13.65
C GLY A 143 -3.87 1.83 12.73
N SER A 144 -3.52 2.81 11.90
CA SER A 144 -2.47 2.66 10.89
C SER A 144 -1.09 3.19 11.32
N SER A 145 -1.00 3.90 12.45
CA SER A 145 0.20 4.67 12.83
C SER A 145 1.29 3.82 13.48
N ASN A 146 2.42 3.64 12.79
CA ASN A 146 3.67 3.16 13.37
C ASN A 146 4.38 4.27 14.18
N MET A 147 5.38 3.91 14.98
CA MET A 147 6.23 4.89 15.68
C MET A 147 7.26 5.50 14.72
N THR A 148 6.76 6.27 13.75
CA THR A 148 7.55 7.02 12.78
C THR A 148 7.06 8.47 12.75
N GLN A 149 7.96 9.44 12.53
CA GLN A 149 7.58 10.85 12.47
C GLN A 149 6.46 11.10 11.45
N THR A 150 6.55 10.46 10.30
CA THR A 150 5.55 10.64 9.24
C THR A 150 4.18 10.14 9.66
N ALA A 151 4.09 8.97 10.29
CA ALA A 151 2.81 8.43 10.77
C ALA A 151 2.27 9.24 11.97
N LEU A 152 3.14 9.69 12.87
CA LEU A 152 2.73 10.43 14.06
C LEU A 152 2.32 11.87 13.77
N SER A 153 2.86 12.51 12.70
CA SER A 153 2.73 13.96 12.53
C SER A 153 2.31 14.44 11.15
N THR A 154 2.53 13.66 10.06
CA THR A 154 2.39 14.20 8.69
C THR A 154 1.56 13.38 7.73
N ASN A 155 1.61 12.05 7.78
CA ASN A 155 0.84 11.20 6.89
C ASN A 155 -0.65 11.24 7.22
N MET A 156 -1.47 10.94 6.23
CA MET A 156 -2.90 10.66 6.45
C MET A 156 -3.01 9.29 7.14
N GLU A 157 -3.24 9.31 8.44
CA GLU A 157 -3.39 8.12 9.26
C GLU A 157 -4.81 8.06 9.84
N TRP A 158 -5.33 6.86 9.97
CA TRP A 158 -6.62 6.61 10.58
C TRP A 158 -6.44 5.78 11.84
N ASN A 159 -6.80 6.36 12.97
CA ASN A 159 -6.74 5.69 14.24
C ASN A 159 -8.04 5.90 15.01
N THR A 160 -8.37 4.97 15.86
CA THR A 160 -9.49 5.07 16.82
C THR A 160 -8.95 5.01 18.23
N GLN A 161 -9.30 5.99 19.06
CA GLN A 161 -9.10 5.91 20.49
C GLN A 161 -10.34 5.33 21.14
N LEU A 162 -10.16 4.26 21.88
CA LEU A 162 -11.18 3.61 22.68
C LEU A 162 -10.96 3.98 24.15
N VAL A 163 -12.04 4.09 24.91
CA VAL A 163 -12.01 4.23 26.36
C VAL A 163 -12.84 3.11 26.96
N SER A 164 -12.25 2.33 27.85
CA SER A 164 -12.88 1.15 28.43
C SER A 164 -12.46 0.96 29.89
N THR A 165 -13.30 0.32 30.68
CA THR A 165 -12.88 -0.21 31.96
C THR A 165 -12.04 -1.47 31.78
N GLU A 166 -11.34 -1.93 32.82
CA GLU A 166 -10.60 -3.21 32.81
C GLU A 166 -11.51 -4.43 32.58
N GLN A 167 -12.79 -4.32 32.82
CA GLN A 167 -13.79 -5.38 32.64
C GLN A 167 -14.42 -5.35 31.24
N GLY A 168 -14.15 -4.33 30.41
CA GLY A 168 -14.68 -4.22 29.07
C GLY A 168 -14.09 -5.31 28.16
N GLU A 169 -14.93 -6.10 27.51
CA GLU A 169 -14.53 -7.25 26.67
C GLU A 169 -13.50 -6.85 25.60
N MET A 170 -13.70 -5.70 24.96
CA MET A 170 -12.79 -5.22 23.91
C MET A 170 -11.40 -4.91 24.48
N ALA A 171 -11.32 -4.22 25.62
CA ALA A 171 -10.04 -3.93 26.28
C ALA A 171 -9.35 -5.22 26.72
N GLN A 172 -10.09 -6.15 27.33
CA GLN A 172 -9.56 -7.46 27.74
C GLN A 172 -9.02 -8.25 26.54
N SER A 173 -9.73 -8.26 25.43
CA SER A 173 -9.29 -8.95 24.21
C SER A 173 -8.00 -8.35 23.64
N ILE A 174 -7.91 -7.02 23.57
CA ILE A 174 -6.71 -6.32 23.05
C ILE A 174 -5.51 -6.53 24.00
N VAL A 175 -5.70 -6.42 25.30
CA VAL A 175 -4.65 -6.68 26.29
C VAL A 175 -4.19 -8.12 26.20
N LYS A 176 -5.11 -9.08 26.10
CA LYS A 176 -4.79 -10.50 25.94
C LYS A 176 -3.98 -10.77 24.68
N GLU A 177 -4.34 -10.17 23.55
CA GLU A 177 -3.56 -10.28 22.29
C GLU A 177 -2.14 -9.71 22.46
N PHE A 178 -2.02 -8.55 23.11
CA PHE A 178 -0.70 -8.00 23.43
C PHE A 178 0.12 -8.95 24.30
N GLU A 179 -0.47 -9.50 25.37
CA GLU A 179 0.21 -10.45 26.28
C GLU A 179 0.63 -11.74 25.53
N MET A 180 -0.21 -12.27 24.66
CA MET A 180 0.12 -13.42 23.85
C MET A 180 1.35 -13.15 22.97
N LEU A 181 1.38 -12.03 22.26
CA LEU A 181 2.54 -11.63 21.46
C LEU A 181 3.77 -11.33 22.31
N TRP A 182 3.58 -10.72 23.48
CA TRP A 182 4.65 -10.37 24.41
C TRP A 182 5.33 -11.58 25.03
N THR A 183 4.57 -12.63 25.33
CA THR A 183 5.06 -13.87 25.97
C THR A 183 5.35 -14.99 24.97
N ASP A 184 5.18 -14.75 23.69
CA ASP A 184 5.48 -15.71 22.63
C ASP A 184 6.99 -16.07 22.65
N ASP A 185 7.30 -17.34 22.39
CA ASP A 185 8.67 -17.87 22.37
C ASP A 185 9.56 -17.19 21.32
N VAL A 186 8.97 -16.59 20.27
CA VAL A 186 9.66 -15.81 19.23
C VAL A 186 9.75 -14.30 19.52
N SER A 187 9.34 -13.85 20.71
CA SER A 187 9.46 -12.47 21.19
C SER A 187 10.70 -12.31 22.07
N TYR A 188 11.80 -11.99 21.45
CA TYR A 188 13.12 -11.86 22.09
C TYR A 188 13.27 -10.52 22.81
N THR A 189 13.98 -10.54 23.94
CA THR A 189 14.38 -9.32 24.67
C THR A 189 15.45 -8.56 23.90
N TYR A 190 15.65 -7.29 24.26
CA TYR A 190 16.67 -6.45 23.60
C TYR A 190 18.06 -7.08 23.64
N GLU A 191 18.46 -7.70 24.76
CA GLU A 191 19.74 -8.35 24.94
C GLU A 191 19.91 -9.54 23.99
N GLU A 192 18.83 -10.28 23.73
CA GLU A 192 18.83 -11.46 22.87
C GLU A 192 18.93 -11.10 21.39
N PHE A 193 18.16 -10.09 20.93
CA PHE A 193 18.07 -9.79 19.50
C PHE A 193 19.07 -8.73 18.99
N SER A 194 19.52 -7.80 19.85
CA SER A 194 20.10 -6.53 19.39
C SER A 194 21.35 -6.68 18.51
N GLU A 195 22.26 -7.62 18.85
CA GLU A 195 23.48 -7.82 18.08
C GLU A 195 23.23 -8.43 16.69
N VAL A 196 22.34 -9.42 16.62
CA VAL A 196 21.97 -10.10 15.38
C VAL A 196 21.26 -9.09 14.47
N TYR A 197 20.23 -8.43 15.00
CA TYR A 197 19.45 -7.42 14.28
C TYR A 197 20.32 -6.29 13.72
N ARG A 198 21.30 -5.77 14.48
CA ARG A 198 22.21 -4.73 13.98
C ARG A 198 23.07 -5.20 12.80
N LYS A 199 23.50 -6.46 12.80
CA LYS A 199 24.28 -7.05 11.69
C LYS A 199 23.41 -7.15 10.44
N GLU A 200 22.21 -7.67 10.58
CA GLU A 200 21.24 -7.84 9.49
C GLU A 200 20.78 -6.50 8.95
N TYR A 201 20.46 -5.53 9.82
CA TYR A 201 20.12 -4.16 9.42
C TYR A 201 21.24 -3.49 8.62
N LYS A 202 22.52 -3.62 9.07
CA LYS A 202 23.65 -3.08 8.32
C LYS A 202 23.80 -3.76 6.96
N HIS A 203 23.66 -5.09 6.93
CA HIS A 203 23.71 -5.85 5.68
C HIS A 203 22.61 -5.42 4.71
N LYS A 204 21.38 -5.31 5.18
CA LYS A 204 20.25 -4.79 4.41
C LYS A 204 20.50 -3.38 3.88
N LYS A 205 20.99 -2.47 4.72
CA LYS A 205 21.34 -1.10 4.31
C LYS A 205 22.45 -1.05 3.28
N GLN A 206 23.44 -1.95 3.37
CA GLN A 206 24.48 -2.07 2.35
C GLN A 206 23.91 -2.55 1.01
N ILE A 207 23.04 -3.57 1.03
CA ILE A 207 22.36 -4.04 -0.17
C ILE A 207 21.52 -2.91 -0.78
N ASP A 208 20.68 -2.24 0.02
CA ASP A 208 19.85 -1.12 -0.45
C ASP A 208 20.70 0.02 -1.01
N ARG A 209 21.86 0.30 -0.42
CA ARG A 209 22.81 1.29 -0.91
C ARG A 209 23.42 0.87 -2.25
N LEU A 210 23.89 -0.37 -2.35
CA LEU A 210 24.45 -0.92 -3.59
C LEU A 210 23.41 -0.91 -4.72
N VAL A 211 22.16 -1.29 -4.42
CA VAL A 211 21.07 -1.23 -5.38
C VAL A 211 20.80 0.21 -5.82
N ARG A 212 20.80 1.18 -4.88
CA ARG A 212 20.64 2.61 -5.22
C ARG A 212 21.83 3.18 -5.97
N GLU A 213 23.05 2.77 -5.63
CA GLU A 213 24.27 3.18 -6.34
C GLU A 213 24.30 2.59 -7.74
N GLN A 214 23.93 1.31 -7.90
CA GLN A 214 23.74 0.70 -9.22
C GLN A 214 22.66 1.42 -10.04
N GLN A 215 21.52 1.77 -9.40
CA GLN A 215 20.48 2.57 -10.06
C GLN A 215 20.96 3.97 -10.43
N LYS A 216 21.81 4.62 -9.62
CA LYS A 216 22.40 5.93 -9.93
C LYS A 216 23.45 5.83 -11.02
N ILE A 217 24.31 4.79 -11.00
CA ILE A 217 25.29 4.53 -12.04
C ILE A 217 24.56 4.24 -13.35
N ALA A 218 23.51 3.41 -13.31
CA ALA A 218 22.64 3.16 -14.46
C ALA A 218 22.03 4.46 -15.00
N LEU A 219 21.64 5.41 -14.13
CA LEU A 219 21.14 6.73 -14.54
C LEU A 219 22.23 7.66 -15.07
N GLN A 220 23.51 7.47 -14.67
CA GLN A 220 24.66 8.25 -15.17
C GLN A 220 25.30 7.62 -16.42
N GLU A 221 25.24 6.30 -16.57
CA GLU A 221 25.67 5.57 -17.76
C GLU A 221 24.62 5.61 -18.88
N GLU A 222 23.44 6.23 -18.65
CA GLU A 222 22.39 6.46 -19.65
C GLU A 222 22.87 7.25 -20.91
N ILE A 223 24.17 7.55 -21.01
CA ILE A 223 24.75 8.17 -22.21
C ILE A 223 25.46 7.16 -23.14
N ILE A 224 25.72 5.89 -22.76
CA ILE A 224 26.57 5.01 -23.59
C ILE A 224 26.06 3.57 -23.85
N ASP A 225 25.04 2.99 -23.24
CA ASP A 225 24.51 1.70 -23.75
C ASP A 225 23.11 1.35 -23.21
N TYR A 226 22.10 1.60 -24.05
CA TYR A 226 20.68 1.46 -23.69
C TYR A 226 20.15 0.02 -23.68
N ASP A 227 20.92 -0.98 -24.13
CA ASP A 227 20.42 -2.35 -24.26
C ASP A 227 20.66 -3.25 -23.02
N ALA A 228 21.53 -2.85 -22.10
CA ALA A 228 21.93 -3.69 -20.96
C ALA A 228 21.01 -3.60 -19.73
N TYR A 229 20.15 -2.58 -19.62
CA TYR A 229 19.37 -2.29 -18.40
C TYR A 229 17.85 -2.34 -18.58
N LYS A 230 17.34 -3.23 -19.42
CA LYS A 230 15.89 -3.47 -19.47
C LYS A 230 15.43 -4.13 -18.17
N LEU A 231 14.45 -3.52 -17.49
CA LEU A 231 13.78 -4.13 -16.35
C LEU A 231 13.39 -5.56 -16.70
N LYS A 232 13.75 -6.55 -15.86
CA LYS A 232 13.40 -7.95 -16.09
C LYS A 232 12.04 -8.24 -15.47
N PRO A 233 11.18 -9.01 -16.13
CA PRO A 233 9.94 -9.46 -15.54
C PRO A 233 10.21 -10.38 -14.35
N ASN A 234 9.36 -10.35 -13.33
CA ASN A 234 9.35 -11.36 -12.27
C ASN A 234 8.70 -12.66 -12.80
N LYS A 235 8.86 -13.77 -12.07
CA LYS A 235 8.33 -15.10 -12.47
C LYS A 235 6.87 -15.05 -12.89
N MET A 236 6.08 -14.26 -12.19
CA MET A 236 4.65 -14.10 -12.46
C MET A 236 4.36 -13.33 -13.75
N GLN A 237 5.18 -12.36 -14.07
CA GLN A 237 5.09 -11.60 -15.31
C GLN A 237 5.62 -12.42 -16.49
N GLU A 238 6.62 -13.28 -16.27
CA GLU A 238 7.10 -14.25 -17.27
C GLU A 238 5.99 -15.23 -17.68
N GLU A 239 5.28 -15.80 -16.70
CA GLU A 239 4.14 -16.69 -16.97
C GLU A 239 3.04 -15.98 -17.78
N PHE A 240 2.75 -14.71 -17.45
CA PHE A 240 1.79 -13.89 -18.17
C PHE A 240 2.26 -13.62 -19.62
N ILE A 241 3.53 -13.25 -19.81
CA ILE A 241 4.12 -13.00 -21.14
C ILE A 241 3.99 -14.25 -22.01
N CYS A 242 4.38 -15.42 -21.50
CA CYS A 242 4.24 -16.68 -22.21
C CYS A 242 2.78 -16.97 -22.58
N SER A 243 1.85 -16.76 -21.64
CA SER A 243 0.43 -16.99 -21.90
C SER A 243 -0.14 -16.07 -22.98
N VAL A 244 0.24 -14.80 -23.00
CA VAL A 244 -0.18 -13.83 -24.04
C VAL A 244 0.41 -14.23 -25.38
N HIS A 245 1.68 -14.60 -25.42
CA HIS A 245 2.35 -15.08 -26.63
C HIS A 245 1.64 -16.31 -27.21
N ASP A 246 1.39 -17.33 -26.40
CA ASP A 246 0.68 -18.54 -26.79
C ASP A 246 -0.72 -18.25 -27.36
N LEU A 247 -1.45 -17.28 -26.77
CA LEU A 247 -2.76 -16.86 -27.26
C LEU A 247 -2.66 -16.23 -28.66
N ILE A 248 -1.69 -15.35 -28.85
CA ILE A 248 -1.46 -14.68 -30.15
C ILE A 248 -1.07 -15.71 -31.21
N GLU A 249 -0.16 -16.65 -30.92
CA GLU A 249 0.25 -17.72 -31.84
C GLU A 249 -0.93 -18.63 -32.24
N ARG A 250 -1.91 -18.79 -31.32
CA ARG A 250 -3.15 -19.53 -31.61
C ARG A 250 -4.20 -18.71 -32.36
N GLY A 251 -3.88 -17.47 -32.72
CA GLY A 251 -4.75 -16.58 -33.49
C GLY A 251 -5.78 -15.81 -32.65
N ALA A 252 -5.65 -15.80 -31.34
CA ALA A 252 -6.51 -14.97 -30.51
C ALA A 252 -6.27 -13.48 -30.78
N LYS A 253 -7.35 -12.75 -31.02
CA LYS A 253 -7.29 -11.29 -31.27
C LYS A 253 -7.61 -10.44 -30.01
N LYS A 254 -8.10 -11.08 -28.98
CA LYS A 254 -8.51 -10.39 -27.73
C LYS A 254 -8.19 -11.25 -26.52
N ALA A 255 -7.57 -10.69 -25.51
CA ALA A 255 -7.33 -11.34 -24.23
C ALA A 255 -7.70 -10.44 -23.04
N LEU A 256 -8.16 -11.05 -21.97
CA LEU A 256 -8.52 -10.38 -20.72
C LEU A 256 -7.57 -10.81 -19.59
N LEU A 257 -6.90 -9.83 -18.96
CA LEU A 257 -6.12 -10.03 -17.74
C LEU A 257 -6.96 -9.63 -16.52
N ILE A 258 -7.29 -10.62 -15.70
CA ILE A 258 -7.94 -10.39 -14.41
C ILE A 258 -6.89 -10.52 -13.31
N SER A 259 -6.64 -9.45 -12.59
CA SER A 259 -5.63 -9.45 -11.52
C SER A 259 -5.90 -8.32 -10.52
N ALA A 260 -5.72 -8.57 -9.23
CA ALA A 260 -5.98 -7.59 -8.18
C ALA A 260 -5.21 -6.26 -8.37
N THR A 261 -5.66 -5.19 -7.74
CA THR A 261 -4.94 -3.91 -7.72
C THR A 261 -3.58 -4.08 -7.02
N GLY A 262 -2.55 -3.39 -7.53
CA GLY A 262 -1.20 -3.46 -6.93
C GLY A 262 -0.33 -4.65 -7.37
N THR A 263 -0.85 -5.63 -8.11
CA THR A 263 -0.10 -6.81 -8.59
C THR A 263 0.89 -6.54 -9.74
N GLY A 264 0.97 -5.29 -10.21
CA GLY A 264 1.88 -4.93 -11.31
C GLY A 264 1.34 -5.19 -12.71
N LYS A 265 0.00 -5.18 -12.92
CA LYS A 265 -0.66 -5.33 -14.24
C LYS A 265 -0.04 -4.46 -15.33
N THR A 266 0.23 -3.19 -15.01
CA THR A 266 0.84 -2.22 -15.94
C THR A 266 2.24 -2.65 -16.40
N TYR A 267 3.05 -3.21 -15.49
CA TYR A 267 4.35 -3.77 -15.87
C TYR A 267 4.20 -5.06 -16.67
N ALA A 268 3.28 -5.94 -16.30
CA ALA A 268 3.00 -7.17 -17.03
C ALA A 268 2.59 -6.87 -18.49
N SER A 269 1.68 -5.89 -18.70
CA SER A 269 1.28 -5.45 -20.04
C SER A 269 2.43 -4.82 -20.84
N ALA A 270 3.30 -4.04 -20.16
CA ALA A 270 4.47 -3.45 -20.80
C ALA A 270 5.48 -4.52 -21.24
N PHE A 271 5.72 -5.55 -20.42
CA PHE A 271 6.61 -6.65 -20.77
C PHE A 271 6.04 -7.51 -21.90
N ALA A 272 4.75 -7.84 -21.87
CA ALA A 272 4.10 -8.57 -22.96
C ALA A 272 4.19 -7.78 -24.27
N MET A 273 3.87 -6.49 -24.25
CA MET A 273 4.02 -5.61 -25.42
C MET A 273 5.47 -5.53 -25.92
N ARG A 274 6.46 -5.51 -25.01
CA ARG A 274 7.88 -5.54 -25.39
C ARG A 274 8.27 -6.87 -26.07
N ASN A 275 7.70 -8.00 -25.61
CA ASN A 275 7.93 -9.31 -26.20
C ASN A 275 7.37 -9.41 -27.62
N GLU A 276 6.14 -8.97 -27.82
CA GLU A 276 5.43 -9.04 -29.11
C GLU A 276 5.86 -7.98 -30.14
N LYS A 277 6.51 -6.92 -29.68
CA LYS A 277 7.13 -5.85 -30.52
C LYS A 277 6.17 -5.19 -31.53
N PRO A 278 4.97 -4.75 -31.13
CA PRO A 278 4.09 -4.03 -32.03
C PRO A 278 4.79 -2.77 -32.55
N LYS A 279 4.48 -2.36 -33.80
CA LYS A 279 5.01 -1.12 -34.39
C LYS A 279 4.44 0.08 -33.67
N LYS A 280 3.11 0.13 -33.55
CA LYS A 280 2.37 1.16 -32.81
C LYS A 280 1.40 0.55 -31.82
N ALA A 281 1.32 1.12 -30.62
CA ALA A 281 0.41 0.69 -29.59
C ALA A 281 -0.35 1.84 -28.94
N LEU A 282 -1.56 1.54 -28.46
CA LEU A 282 -2.41 2.47 -27.72
C LEU A 282 -2.74 1.91 -26.34
N PHE A 283 -2.55 2.72 -25.30
CA PHE A 283 -2.89 2.38 -23.92
C PHE A 283 -4.00 3.33 -23.43
N ILE A 284 -5.18 2.78 -23.19
CA ILE A 284 -6.38 3.56 -22.83
C ILE A 284 -6.67 3.43 -21.34
N VAL A 285 -6.88 4.56 -20.69
CA VAL A 285 -7.24 4.65 -19.26
C VAL A 285 -8.38 5.63 -19.03
N HIS A 286 -9.02 5.52 -17.88
CA HIS A 286 -10.10 6.42 -17.51
C HIS A 286 -9.63 7.81 -17.06
N ARG A 287 -8.48 7.92 -16.36
CA ARG A 287 -7.97 9.17 -15.76
C ARG A 287 -6.56 9.50 -16.19
N GLU A 288 -6.28 10.79 -16.40
CA GLU A 288 -4.96 11.28 -16.78
C GLU A 288 -3.85 10.87 -15.80
N LEU A 289 -4.12 10.88 -14.49
CA LEU A 289 -3.14 10.46 -13.48
C LEU A 289 -2.68 9.02 -13.71
N ILE A 290 -3.61 8.12 -14.05
CA ILE A 290 -3.31 6.72 -14.35
C ILE A 290 -2.50 6.61 -15.66
N ALA A 291 -2.86 7.40 -16.69
CA ALA A 291 -2.10 7.46 -17.94
C ALA A 291 -0.63 7.87 -17.69
N ARG A 292 -0.40 8.90 -16.88
CA ARG A 292 0.95 9.36 -16.51
C ARG A 292 1.74 8.31 -15.73
N GLN A 293 1.08 7.58 -14.84
CA GLN A 293 1.70 6.49 -14.07
C GLN A 293 2.06 5.31 -14.99
N ALA A 294 1.15 4.93 -15.89
CA ALA A 294 1.39 3.88 -16.86
C ALA A 294 2.55 4.25 -17.81
N LEU A 295 2.56 5.48 -18.34
CA LEU A 295 3.64 6.00 -19.16
C LEU A 295 5.01 5.90 -18.45
N LYS A 296 5.07 6.31 -17.16
CA LYS A 296 6.30 6.17 -16.35
C LYS A 296 6.74 4.71 -16.20
N SER A 297 5.81 3.79 -16.01
CA SER A 297 6.10 2.35 -15.88
C SER A 297 6.61 1.78 -17.19
N TYR A 298 5.98 2.13 -18.32
CA TYR A 298 6.41 1.72 -19.65
C TYR A 298 7.78 2.31 -20.02
N LYS A 299 8.04 3.58 -19.64
CA LYS A 299 9.35 4.20 -19.83
C LYS A 299 10.47 3.41 -19.16
N LYS A 300 10.21 2.83 -17.97
CA LYS A 300 11.19 1.95 -17.30
C LYS A 300 11.40 0.61 -18.02
N VAL A 301 10.39 0.10 -18.73
CA VAL A 301 10.48 -1.19 -19.47
C VAL A 301 11.09 -1.02 -20.84
N PHE A 302 10.76 0.07 -21.55
CA PHE A 302 11.19 0.32 -22.92
C PHE A 302 12.44 1.21 -23.04
N GLY A 303 12.77 1.97 -21.99
CA GLY A 303 13.85 2.96 -22.04
C GLY A 303 13.59 4.00 -23.14
N SER A 304 14.59 4.23 -24.00
CA SER A 304 14.51 5.11 -25.18
C SER A 304 14.18 4.37 -26.47
N THR A 305 13.97 3.04 -26.43
CA THR A 305 13.73 2.22 -27.64
C THR A 305 12.39 2.50 -28.33
N LYS A 306 11.46 3.13 -27.63
CA LYS A 306 10.13 3.52 -28.12
C LYS A 306 9.81 4.96 -27.73
N LYS A 307 9.24 5.72 -28.65
CA LYS A 307 8.69 7.04 -28.39
C LYS A 307 7.35 6.90 -27.66
N LEU A 308 7.28 7.40 -26.43
CA LEU A 308 6.10 7.37 -25.57
C LEU A 308 5.48 8.76 -25.49
N ALA A 309 4.17 8.87 -25.69
CA ALA A 309 3.46 10.16 -25.59
C ALA A 309 2.15 10.06 -24.81
N LEU A 310 1.66 11.20 -24.34
CA LEU A 310 0.43 11.32 -23.58
C LEU A 310 -0.61 12.16 -24.32
N LEU A 311 -1.82 11.62 -24.50
CA LEU A 311 -2.98 12.30 -25.03
C LEU A 311 -4.06 12.43 -23.94
N SER A 312 -4.22 13.62 -23.40
CA SER A 312 -5.17 13.91 -22.32
C SER A 312 -5.77 15.32 -22.51
N GLY A 313 -6.63 15.73 -21.58
CA GLY A 313 -7.14 17.10 -21.57
C GLY A 313 -6.06 18.17 -21.53
N ASN A 314 -4.95 17.87 -20.84
CA ASN A 314 -3.82 18.81 -20.60
C ASN A 314 -2.59 18.54 -21.48
N SER A 315 -2.52 17.42 -22.19
CA SER A 315 -1.40 17.05 -23.08
C SER A 315 -1.94 16.56 -24.41
N LYS A 316 -1.52 17.19 -25.52
CA LYS A 316 -1.99 16.91 -26.86
C LYS A 316 -0.86 16.39 -27.75
N GLU A 317 -0.23 15.32 -27.33
CA GLU A 317 0.78 14.62 -28.12
C GLU A 317 0.09 13.48 -28.90
N TYR A 318 0.11 13.55 -30.22
CA TYR A 318 -0.61 12.62 -31.09
C TYR A 318 0.27 11.57 -31.75
N ASP A 319 1.57 11.81 -31.86
CA ASP A 319 2.50 10.94 -32.57
C ASP A 319 3.45 10.25 -31.59
N ALA A 320 3.35 8.93 -31.51
CA ALA A 320 4.20 8.08 -30.67
C ALA A 320 4.18 6.63 -31.18
N ASP A 321 5.19 5.86 -30.75
CA ASP A 321 5.18 4.39 -30.93
C ASP A 321 4.21 3.75 -29.93
N ILE A 322 4.13 4.30 -28.71
CA ILE A 322 3.14 3.90 -27.70
C ILE A 322 2.44 5.15 -27.19
N LEU A 323 1.17 5.28 -27.50
CA LEU A 323 0.34 6.41 -27.09
C LEU A 323 -0.48 6.05 -25.85
N PHE A 324 -0.34 6.85 -24.78
CA PHE A 324 -1.16 6.75 -23.59
C PHE A 324 -2.29 7.77 -23.71
N ALA A 325 -3.53 7.32 -23.73
CA ALA A 325 -4.67 8.19 -23.91
C ALA A 325 -5.72 8.05 -22.82
N THR A 326 -6.32 9.17 -22.44
CA THR A 326 -7.56 9.09 -21.65
C THR A 326 -8.72 8.72 -22.58
N MET A 327 -9.60 7.86 -22.09
CA MET A 327 -10.79 7.43 -22.81
C MET A 327 -11.61 8.62 -23.33
N SER A 328 -11.83 9.65 -22.51
CA SER A 328 -12.58 10.84 -22.87
C SER A 328 -11.95 11.67 -24.01
N MET A 329 -10.62 11.64 -24.13
CA MET A 329 -9.95 12.30 -25.28
C MET A 329 -9.99 11.43 -26.53
N MET A 330 -9.71 10.13 -26.39
CA MET A 330 -9.70 9.23 -27.54
C MET A 330 -11.09 9.04 -28.16
N ALA A 331 -12.18 9.05 -27.36
CA ALA A 331 -13.54 8.90 -27.85
C ALA A 331 -14.09 10.13 -28.64
N LYS A 332 -13.36 11.26 -28.66
CA LYS A 332 -13.74 12.42 -29.50
C LYS A 332 -13.61 12.07 -30.97
N THR A 333 -14.62 12.38 -31.77
CA THR A 333 -14.64 12.12 -33.21
C THR A 333 -13.42 12.72 -33.90
N GLU A 334 -13.09 13.98 -33.58
CA GLU A 334 -11.92 14.69 -34.11
C GLU A 334 -10.58 14.01 -33.76
N THR A 335 -10.52 13.27 -32.66
CA THR A 335 -9.33 12.53 -32.23
C THR A 335 -9.25 11.19 -32.94
N LEU A 336 -10.37 10.45 -33.03
CA LEU A 336 -10.45 9.17 -33.73
C LEU A 336 -10.06 9.32 -35.21
N GLU A 337 -10.63 10.32 -35.88
CA GLU A 337 -10.42 10.59 -37.32
C GLU A 337 -8.97 10.99 -37.65
N ARG A 338 -8.13 11.29 -36.67
CA ARG A 338 -6.69 11.51 -36.87
C ARG A 338 -5.91 10.22 -37.14
N TYR A 339 -6.47 9.11 -36.76
CA TYR A 339 -5.82 7.79 -36.87
C TYR A 339 -6.60 6.92 -37.86
N LYS A 340 -5.87 6.10 -38.59
CA LYS A 340 -6.48 5.04 -39.40
C LYS A 340 -7.07 3.97 -38.48
N VAL A 341 -8.03 3.23 -38.98
CA VAL A 341 -8.69 2.14 -38.24
C VAL A 341 -7.70 1.03 -37.80
N ASP A 342 -6.63 0.84 -38.59
CA ASP A 342 -5.55 -0.12 -38.40
C ASP A 342 -4.23 0.54 -37.93
N GLU A 343 -4.30 1.77 -37.39
CA GLU A 343 -3.11 2.53 -37.00
C GLU A 343 -2.31 1.87 -35.87
N PHE A 344 -2.99 1.20 -34.97
CA PHE A 344 -2.39 0.56 -33.80
C PHE A 344 -2.47 -0.96 -33.96
N ASP A 345 -1.31 -1.62 -33.90
CA ASP A 345 -1.22 -3.10 -33.91
C ASP A 345 -1.70 -3.68 -32.58
N TRP A 346 -1.51 -2.94 -31.49
CA TRP A 346 -1.83 -3.38 -30.14
C TRP A 346 -2.60 -2.29 -29.39
N ILE A 347 -3.75 -2.66 -28.83
CA ILE A 347 -4.51 -1.74 -27.96
C ILE A 347 -4.71 -2.40 -26.58
N CYS A 348 -4.28 -1.69 -25.54
CA CYS A 348 -4.46 -2.08 -24.14
C CYS A 348 -5.52 -1.18 -23.47
N ILE A 349 -6.49 -1.78 -22.80
CA ILE A 349 -7.52 -1.06 -22.03
C ILE A 349 -7.38 -1.41 -20.54
N ASP A 350 -7.04 -0.41 -19.73
CA ASP A 350 -7.05 -0.57 -18.26
C ASP A 350 -8.45 -0.30 -17.71
N GLU A 351 -8.81 -1.00 -16.63
CA GLU A 351 -10.14 -0.97 -16.03
C GLU A 351 -11.26 -1.30 -17.04
N VAL A 352 -11.03 -2.32 -17.83
CA VAL A 352 -11.92 -2.72 -18.95
C VAL A 352 -13.34 -3.11 -18.52
N HIS A 353 -13.58 -3.33 -17.22
CA HIS A 353 -14.93 -3.49 -16.68
C HIS A 353 -15.84 -2.29 -16.99
N ARG A 354 -15.29 -1.14 -17.38
CA ARG A 354 -16.02 0.05 -17.86
C ARG A 354 -16.32 0.04 -19.36
N ALA A 355 -15.89 -0.99 -20.09
CA ALA A 355 -16.02 -1.06 -21.56
C ALA A 355 -17.48 -1.08 -22.07
N GLY A 356 -18.47 -1.32 -21.21
CA GLY A 356 -19.89 -1.16 -21.55
C GLY A 356 -20.34 0.28 -21.78
N SER A 357 -19.54 1.30 -21.43
CA SER A 357 -19.92 2.70 -21.69
C SER A 357 -19.80 3.03 -23.18
N GLU A 358 -20.67 3.92 -23.66
CA GLU A 358 -20.74 4.37 -25.05
C GLU A 358 -19.38 4.83 -25.60
N SER A 359 -18.58 5.53 -24.80
CA SER A 359 -17.26 6.01 -25.21
C SER A 359 -16.25 4.88 -25.48
N TYR A 360 -16.26 3.82 -24.67
CA TYR A 360 -15.41 2.66 -24.93
C TYR A 360 -15.87 1.89 -26.16
N GLN A 361 -17.19 1.70 -26.31
CA GLN A 361 -17.76 1.04 -27.48
C GLN A 361 -17.42 1.80 -28.78
N LYS A 362 -17.45 3.13 -28.74
CA LYS A 362 -17.07 3.97 -29.90
C LYS A 362 -15.62 3.72 -30.31
N ILE A 363 -14.70 3.63 -29.35
CA ILE A 363 -13.27 3.36 -29.63
C ILE A 363 -13.07 1.92 -30.14
N MET A 364 -13.71 0.94 -29.50
CA MET A 364 -13.58 -0.47 -29.89
C MET A 364 -14.19 -0.77 -31.25
N ASN A 365 -15.23 -0.06 -31.63
CA ASN A 365 -15.85 -0.20 -32.94
C ASN A 365 -15.06 0.53 -34.06
N TYR A 366 -14.27 1.54 -33.70
CA TYR A 366 -13.45 2.28 -34.65
C TYR A 366 -12.15 1.56 -35.03
N PHE A 367 -11.37 1.12 -34.01
CA PHE A 367 -10.08 0.52 -34.26
C PHE A 367 -10.13 -0.98 -34.53
N GLN A 368 -9.24 -1.45 -35.40
CA GLN A 368 -9.06 -2.85 -35.77
C GLN A 368 -7.60 -3.27 -35.57
N PRO A 369 -7.09 -3.35 -34.33
CA PRO A 369 -5.74 -3.78 -34.07
C PRO A 369 -5.58 -5.29 -34.30
N ASP A 370 -4.32 -5.73 -34.41
CA ASP A 370 -4.01 -7.15 -34.42
C ASP A 370 -4.35 -7.82 -33.09
N PHE A 371 -4.18 -7.08 -31.97
CA PHE A 371 -4.45 -7.61 -30.64
C PHE A 371 -5.02 -6.58 -29.65
N TRP A 372 -6.05 -6.99 -28.92
CA TRP A 372 -6.64 -6.25 -27.78
C TRP A 372 -6.25 -6.91 -26.46
N LEU A 373 -5.72 -6.14 -25.51
CA LEU A 373 -5.51 -6.57 -24.13
C LEU A 373 -6.42 -5.78 -23.19
N GLY A 374 -7.43 -6.41 -22.63
CA GLY A 374 -8.22 -5.85 -21.53
C GLY A 374 -7.58 -6.17 -20.18
N MET A 375 -7.58 -5.23 -19.24
CA MET A 375 -7.11 -5.44 -17.88
C MET A 375 -8.16 -4.99 -16.89
N THR A 376 -8.42 -5.79 -15.85
CA THR A 376 -9.32 -5.42 -14.75
C THR A 376 -8.94 -6.10 -13.43
N ALA A 377 -9.32 -5.49 -12.33
CA ALA A 377 -9.26 -6.12 -11.01
C ALA A 377 -10.60 -6.82 -10.65
N SER A 378 -11.70 -6.36 -11.22
CA SER A 378 -13.06 -6.82 -10.92
C SER A 378 -13.80 -7.08 -12.21
N PRO A 379 -13.94 -8.33 -12.67
CA PRO A 379 -14.65 -8.66 -13.89
C PRO A 379 -16.18 -8.53 -13.74
N GLU A 380 -16.71 -8.65 -12.52
CA GLU A 380 -18.13 -8.59 -12.23
C GLU A 380 -18.64 -7.15 -12.19
N ARG A 381 -19.79 -6.91 -12.82
CA ARG A 381 -20.48 -5.62 -12.83
C ARG A 381 -21.92 -5.77 -12.37
N THR A 382 -22.41 -4.74 -11.69
CA THR A 382 -23.81 -4.65 -11.21
C THR A 382 -24.83 -4.28 -12.30
N ASP A 383 -24.37 -3.86 -13.49
CA ASP A 383 -25.22 -3.40 -14.59
C ASP A 383 -25.50 -4.43 -15.68
N GLY A 384 -25.10 -5.70 -15.46
CA GLY A 384 -25.38 -6.82 -16.35
C GLY A 384 -24.56 -6.87 -17.64
N PHE A 385 -23.56 -5.99 -17.82
CA PHE A 385 -22.68 -6.03 -18.98
C PHE A 385 -21.60 -7.10 -18.79
N ASP A 386 -21.60 -8.10 -19.67
CA ASP A 386 -20.65 -9.23 -19.63
C ASP A 386 -19.38 -8.91 -20.41
N ILE A 387 -18.30 -8.68 -19.68
CA ILE A 387 -16.97 -8.38 -20.24
C ILE A 387 -16.41 -9.59 -20.99
N PHE A 388 -16.73 -10.80 -20.55
CA PHE A 388 -16.23 -12.04 -21.16
C PHE A 388 -16.71 -12.18 -22.61
N ASN A 389 -17.89 -11.65 -22.94
CA ASN A 389 -18.39 -11.61 -24.31
C ASN A 389 -17.59 -10.68 -25.25
N LEU A 390 -16.85 -9.72 -24.69
CA LEU A 390 -15.97 -8.83 -25.49
C LEU A 390 -14.60 -9.44 -25.75
N PHE A 391 -14.15 -10.36 -24.89
CA PHE A 391 -12.81 -10.95 -24.95
C PHE A 391 -12.91 -12.47 -25.07
N THR A 392 -12.48 -13.01 -26.20
CA THR A 392 -12.58 -14.44 -26.55
C THR A 392 -11.61 -15.36 -25.80
N ALA A 393 -10.61 -14.77 -25.12
CA ALA A 393 -9.66 -15.52 -24.30
C ALA A 393 -9.41 -14.75 -22.98
N CYS A 394 -9.38 -15.47 -21.87
CA CYS A 394 -9.15 -14.90 -20.55
C CYS A 394 -7.88 -15.49 -19.90
N VAL A 395 -7.00 -14.64 -19.39
CA VAL A 395 -5.90 -15.01 -18.52
C VAL A 395 -6.28 -14.62 -17.09
N GLU A 396 -6.88 -15.54 -16.36
CA GLU A 396 -7.31 -15.32 -14.98
C GLU A 396 -6.15 -15.57 -14.01
N ARG A 397 -6.06 -14.73 -12.99
CA ARG A 397 -5.17 -14.92 -11.87
C ARG A 397 -5.94 -14.85 -10.56
N ARG A 398 -6.07 -16.00 -9.87
CA ARG A 398 -6.48 -16.03 -8.46
C ARG A 398 -5.28 -15.77 -7.55
N PRO A 399 -5.45 -15.15 -6.38
CA PRO A 399 -4.38 -15.06 -5.39
C PRO A 399 -3.99 -16.48 -4.97
N ALA A 400 -2.71 -16.82 -5.14
CA ALA A 400 -2.08 -18.10 -4.83
C ALA A 400 -2.58 -19.31 -5.62
N LEU A 401 -1.73 -19.80 -6.54
CA LEU A 401 -1.76 -21.11 -7.23
C LEU A 401 -2.78 -21.27 -8.37
N SER A 402 -2.22 -21.32 -9.54
CA SER A 402 -2.74 -21.79 -10.84
C SER A 402 -3.25 -20.73 -11.83
N ILE A 403 -2.58 -20.68 -12.96
CA ILE A 403 -3.10 -20.08 -14.20
C ILE A 403 -4.14 -21.05 -14.76
N SER A 404 -5.40 -20.68 -14.73
CA SER A 404 -6.45 -21.42 -15.40
C SER A 404 -6.79 -20.74 -16.72
N LEU A 405 -6.48 -21.37 -17.82
CA LEU A 405 -6.91 -20.99 -19.16
C LEU A 405 -8.33 -21.55 -19.38
N PHE A 406 -9.32 -20.70 -19.47
CA PHE A 406 -10.66 -21.12 -19.89
C PHE A 406 -10.89 -20.81 -21.38
N TRP A 407 -11.17 -21.85 -22.14
CA TRP A 407 -11.67 -21.75 -23.49
C TRP A 407 -13.20 -21.82 -23.43
N TYR A 408 -13.88 -20.80 -23.95
CA TYR A 408 -15.27 -20.94 -24.34
C TYR A 408 -15.32 -21.07 -25.86
N HIS A 409 -15.93 -22.14 -26.31
CA HIS A 409 -16.29 -22.39 -27.71
C HIS A 409 -17.43 -21.49 -28.14
#